data_150b7d7a3dfae674e12ed1c42a918637
#
_entry.id   150b7d7a3dfae674e12ed1c42a918637
#
_cell.length_a   1.000
_cell.length_b   1.000
_cell.length_c   1.000
_cell.angle_alpha   90.00
_cell.angle_beta   90.00
_cell.angle_gamma   90.00
#
_symmetry.space_group_name_H-M   'P 1'
#
loop_
_entity.id
_entity.type
_entity.pdbx_description
1 polymer ?
#
loop_
_entity_poly.entity_id
_entity_poly.type
_entity_poly.pdbx_seq_one_letter_code
_entity_poly.pdbx_strand_id
1 'polypeptide(L)'
;MARPTLADVARSAGVSVSTASLAFSGAGPIAESTRERVLTAAAQLDYAGPNPLGRQLRSGRSGIVGVLLGSVLGRSFREPVAAQTLDGLVSTLAELGLGVLLLPASRETPPPGAPTGIPPLAATAAMDVAVLLWG
;
A
#
# COMPACT_ATOMS: atom_id res chain seq x y z
N MET A 1 3.55 18.66 18.93
CA MET A 1 3.20 17.44 19.66
C MET A 1 3.70 16.21 18.91
N ALA A 2 4.36 15.31 19.59
CA ALA A 2 4.78 14.05 18.97
C ALA A 2 3.55 13.17 18.71
N ARG A 3 3.49 12.53 17.53
CA ARG A 3 2.44 11.57 17.23
C ARG A 3 2.57 10.35 18.14
N PRO A 4 1.47 9.81 18.66
CA PRO A 4 1.50 8.60 19.46
C PRO A 4 2.11 7.44 18.68
N THR A 5 2.86 6.61 19.36
CA THR A 5 3.57 5.47 18.78
C THR A 5 2.91 4.15 19.23
N LEU A 6 3.23 3.06 18.54
CA LEU A 6 2.81 1.72 18.96
C LEU A 6 3.30 1.38 20.39
N ALA A 7 4.46 1.90 20.79
CA ALA A 7 4.98 1.73 22.14
C ALA A 7 4.13 2.44 23.21
N ASP A 8 3.57 3.59 22.87
CA ASP A 8 2.66 4.32 23.78
C ASP A 8 1.33 3.56 23.93
N VAL A 9 0.80 3.00 22.84
CA VAL A 9 -0.38 2.13 22.88
C VAL A 9 -0.13 0.89 23.72
N ALA A 10 1.00 0.21 23.52
CA ALA A 10 1.38 -0.97 24.28
C ALA A 10 1.45 -0.67 25.78
N ARG A 11 2.08 0.45 26.15
CA ARG A 11 2.17 0.92 27.53
C ARG A 11 0.80 1.21 28.12
N SER A 12 -0.07 1.90 27.40
CA SER A 12 -1.42 2.23 27.83
C SER A 12 -2.29 0.98 28.00
N ALA A 13 -2.13 0.00 27.10
CA ALA A 13 -2.88 -1.27 27.16
C ALA A 13 -2.29 -2.31 28.15
N GLY A 14 -1.12 -2.03 28.75
CA GLY A 14 -0.43 -2.95 29.65
C GLY A 14 0.06 -4.24 28.97
N VAL A 15 0.55 -4.14 27.74
CA VAL A 15 1.05 -5.27 26.95
C VAL A 15 2.43 -4.95 26.35
N SER A 16 3.11 -5.99 25.83
CA SER A 16 4.35 -5.79 25.06
C SER A 16 4.06 -5.13 23.71
N VAL A 17 5.06 -4.46 23.12
CA VAL A 17 4.97 -3.87 21.78
C VAL A 17 4.67 -4.95 20.73
N SER A 18 5.21 -6.16 20.90
CA SER A 18 4.93 -7.31 20.04
C SER A 18 3.45 -7.71 20.10
N THR A 19 2.88 -7.78 21.31
CA THR A 19 1.45 -8.09 21.52
C THR A 19 0.56 -7.01 20.92
N ALA A 20 0.91 -5.73 21.11
CA ALA A 20 0.19 -4.62 20.48
C ALA A 20 0.26 -4.72 18.94
N SER A 21 1.41 -5.06 18.38
CA SER A 21 1.55 -5.27 16.93
C SER A 21 0.68 -6.40 16.39
N LEU A 22 0.57 -7.51 17.13
CA LEU A 22 -0.30 -8.64 16.78
C LEU A 22 -1.79 -8.26 16.81
N ALA A 23 -2.20 -7.41 17.75
CA ALA A 23 -3.57 -6.93 17.83
C ALA A 23 -4.01 -6.17 16.57
N PHE A 24 -3.10 -5.40 15.97
CA PHE A 24 -3.36 -4.67 14.72
C PHE A 24 -3.25 -5.53 13.46
N SER A 25 -2.36 -6.51 13.45
CA SER A 25 -2.14 -7.35 12.25
C SER A 25 -3.18 -8.43 12.06
N GLY A 26 -3.91 -8.77 13.11
CA GLY A 26 -4.83 -9.92 13.11
C GLY A 26 -4.13 -11.28 13.01
N ALA A 27 -2.79 -11.29 12.93
CA ALA A 27 -1.99 -12.49 12.81
C ALA A 27 -1.50 -12.97 14.19
N GLY A 28 -1.72 -14.22 14.49
CA GLY A 28 -1.20 -14.87 15.69
C GLY A 28 -2.23 -15.06 16.82
N PRO A 29 -1.95 -15.97 17.75
CA PRO A 29 -2.83 -16.29 18.86
C PRO A 29 -2.76 -15.20 19.92
N ILE A 30 -3.77 -14.33 19.94
CA ILE A 30 -3.96 -13.32 20.97
C ILE A 30 -5.41 -13.38 21.44
N ALA A 31 -5.62 -13.32 22.74
CA ALA A 31 -6.95 -13.34 23.31
C ALA A 31 -7.75 -12.11 22.85
N GLU A 32 -9.02 -12.31 22.51
CA GLU A 32 -9.88 -11.22 22.02
C GLU A 32 -9.95 -10.05 23.00
N SER A 33 -10.05 -10.35 24.31
CA SER A 33 -10.02 -9.33 25.37
C SER A 33 -8.72 -8.49 25.36
N THR A 34 -7.59 -9.08 24.99
CA THR A 34 -6.32 -8.36 24.86
C THR A 34 -6.34 -7.50 23.60
N ARG A 35 -6.89 -7.99 22.49
CA ARG A 35 -7.08 -7.23 21.26
C ARG A 35 -7.95 -5.99 21.49
N GLU A 36 -9.09 -6.16 22.14
CA GLU A 36 -10.01 -5.08 22.48
C GLU A 36 -9.35 -4.01 23.35
N ARG A 37 -8.56 -4.40 24.36
CA ARG A 37 -7.81 -3.45 25.20
C ARG A 37 -6.83 -2.63 24.37
N VAL A 38 -6.09 -3.26 23.47
CA VAL A 38 -5.12 -2.57 22.61
C VAL A 38 -5.81 -1.60 21.66
N LEU A 39 -6.92 -2.00 21.04
CA LEU A 39 -7.66 -1.14 20.11
C LEU A 39 -8.33 0.03 20.84
N THR A 40 -8.84 -0.19 22.06
CA THR A 40 -9.38 0.88 22.91
C THR A 40 -8.30 1.87 23.31
N ALA A 41 -7.12 1.39 23.72
CA ALA A 41 -5.98 2.26 24.04
C ALA A 41 -5.51 3.07 22.84
N ALA A 42 -5.50 2.47 21.65
CA ALA A 42 -5.18 3.15 20.40
C ALA A 42 -6.16 4.27 20.08
N ALA A 43 -7.47 4.01 20.23
CA ALA A 43 -8.51 5.02 20.02
C ALA A 43 -8.38 6.19 21.01
N GLN A 44 -8.11 5.90 22.29
CA GLN A 44 -7.92 6.94 23.32
C GLN A 44 -6.70 7.83 23.05
N LEU A 45 -5.67 7.29 22.42
CA LEU A 45 -4.44 8.02 22.06
C LEU A 45 -4.51 8.64 20.66
N ASP A 46 -5.62 8.51 19.96
CA ASP A 46 -5.74 8.92 18.54
C ASP A 46 -4.66 8.30 17.65
N TYR A 47 -4.33 7.02 17.93
CA TYR A 47 -3.33 6.27 17.17
C TYR A 47 -3.98 5.52 16.02
N ALA A 48 -3.73 6.00 14.80
CA ALA A 48 -4.33 5.45 13.56
C ALA A 48 -3.80 4.05 13.14
N GLY A 49 -2.99 3.41 13.97
CA GLY A 49 -2.38 2.11 13.67
C GLY A 49 -0.91 2.19 13.28
N PRO A 50 -0.26 1.02 13.13
CA PRO A 50 1.14 0.93 12.73
C PRO A 50 1.37 1.61 11.38
N ASN A 51 2.43 2.42 11.28
CA ASN A 51 2.79 3.11 10.06
C ASN A 51 2.94 2.09 8.89
N PRO A 52 2.17 2.25 7.79
CA PRO A 52 2.27 1.37 6.62
C PRO A 52 3.69 1.28 6.07
N LEU A 53 4.45 2.37 6.07
CA LEU A 53 5.85 2.42 5.65
C LEU A 53 6.75 1.54 6.51
N GLY A 54 6.54 1.51 7.83
CA GLY A 54 7.29 0.64 8.73
C GLY A 54 6.95 -0.85 8.55
N ARG A 55 5.74 -1.16 8.11
CA ARG A 55 5.33 -2.51 7.73
C ARG A 55 5.99 -2.93 6.42
N GLN A 56 5.98 -2.06 5.42
CA GLN A 56 6.62 -2.27 4.11
C GLN A 56 8.12 -2.55 4.25
N LEU A 57 8.82 -1.76 5.07
CA LEU A 57 10.25 -1.95 5.34
C LEU A 57 10.57 -3.31 5.97
N ARG A 58 9.68 -3.84 6.83
CA ARG A 58 9.88 -5.15 7.49
C ARG A 58 9.50 -6.33 6.63
N SER A 59 8.45 -6.20 5.82
CA SER A 59 7.97 -7.28 4.95
C SER A 59 8.66 -7.32 3.59
N GLY A 60 9.34 -6.25 3.20
CA GLY A 60 9.89 -6.06 1.86
C GLY A 60 8.81 -5.96 0.77
N ARG A 61 7.55 -5.78 1.16
CA ARG A 61 6.40 -5.70 0.23
C ARG A 61 5.60 -4.43 0.50
N SER A 62 5.29 -3.71 -0.58
CA SER A 62 4.50 -2.49 -0.50
C SER A 62 2.99 -2.74 -0.42
N GLY A 63 2.52 -3.86 -0.93
CA GLY A 63 1.10 -4.13 -1.15
C GLY A 63 0.52 -3.25 -2.26
N ILE A 64 1.36 -2.70 -3.14
CA ILE A 64 0.95 -1.81 -4.23
C ILE A 64 1.35 -2.44 -5.56
N VAL A 65 0.41 -2.46 -6.49
CA VAL A 65 0.62 -2.82 -7.89
C VAL A 65 0.64 -1.55 -8.73
N GLY A 66 1.75 -1.32 -9.43
CA GLY A 66 1.88 -0.23 -10.38
C GLY A 66 1.20 -0.59 -11.71
N VAL A 67 0.43 0.33 -12.27
CA VAL A 67 -0.14 0.21 -13.61
C VAL A 67 0.41 1.34 -14.48
N LEU A 68 1.21 0.97 -15.46
CA LEU A 68 1.78 1.89 -16.43
C LEU A 68 0.83 1.98 -17.64
N LEU A 69 0.38 3.19 -17.93
CA LEU A 69 -0.53 3.45 -19.05
C LEU A 69 0.27 3.93 -20.24
N GLY A 70 0.29 3.16 -21.34
CA GLY A 70 1.06 3.45 -22.55
C GLY A 70 0.56 4.66 -23.35
N SER A 71 -0.63 5.16 -23.04
CA SER A 71 -1.22 6.34 -23.65
C SER A 71 -1.39 7.49 -22.65
N VAL A 72 -1.81 8.66 -23.14
CA VAL A 72 -2.16 9.79 -22.26
C VAL A 72 -3.31 9.35 -21.34
N LEU A 73 -3.15 9.51 -20.03
CA LEU A 73 -4.14 9.15 -19.01
C LEU A 73 -5.58 9.49 -19.40
N GLY A 74 -5.79 10.71 -19.90
CA GLY A 74 -7.12 11.17 -20.32
C GLY A 74 -7.70 10.39 -21.51
N ARG A 75 -6.86 9.75 -22.34
CA ARG A 75 -7.30 8.89 -23.44
C ARG A 75 -7.69 7.52 -22.90
N SER A 76 -6.88 6.92 -22.06
CA SER A 76 -7.15 5.60 -21.46
C SER A 76 -8.48 5.58 -20.70
N PHE A 77 -8.85 6.68 -20.03
CA PHE A 77 -10.15 6.77 -19.36
C PHE A 77 -11.35 7.01 -20.29
N ARG A 78 -11.12 7.39 -21.55
CA ARG A 78 -12.18 7.57 -22.56
C ARG A 78 -12.37 6.34 -23.44
N GLU A 79 -11.42 5.45 -23.48
CA GLU A 79 -11.51 4.21 -24.23
C GLU A 79 -12.22 3.12 -23.40
N PRO A 80 -13.37 2.60 -23.84
CA PRO A 80 -14.16 1.65 -23.04
C PRO A 80 -13.38 0.41 -22.64
N VAL A 81 -12.52 -0.11 -23.52
CA VAL A 81 -11.72 -1.32 -23.25
C VAL A 81 -10.70 -1.06 -22.15
N ALA A 82 -9.99 0.07 -22.19
CA ALA A 82 -9.02 0.43 -21.17
C ALA A 82 -9.71 0.68 -19.82
N ALA A 83 -10.87 1.36 -19.83
CA ALA A 83 -11.64 1.63 -18.63
C ALA A 83 -12.14 0.33 -17.98
N GLN A 84 -12.69 -0.61 -18.75
CA GLN A 84 -13.16 -1.91 -18.26
C GLN A 84 -11.99 -2.77 -17.74
N THR A 85 -10.85 -2.73 -18.39
CA THR A 85 -9.65 -3.45 -17.95
C THR A 85 -9.15 -2.90 -16.61
N LEU A 86 -9.11 -1.58 -16.45
CA LEU A 86 -8.74 -0.93 -15.20
C LEU A 86 -9.75 -1.25 -14.08
N ASP A 87 -11.04 -1.21 -14.37
CA ASP A 87 -12.10 -1.52 -13.41
C ASP A 87 -11.96 -2.97 -12.89
N GLY A 88 -11.81 -3.94 -13.79
CA GLY A 88 -11.57 -5.34 -13.43
C GLY A 88 -10.30 -5.55 -12.62
N LEU A 89 -9.20 -4.86 -13.01
CA LEU A 89 -7.94 -4.94 -12.30
C LEU A 89 -8.05 -4.37 -10.88
N VAL A 90 -8.62 -3.17 -10.75
CA VAL A 90 -8.78 -2.51 -9.44
C VAL A 90 -9.69 -3.32 -8.52
N SER A 91 -10.80 -3.82 -9.04
CA SER A 91 -11.74 -4.66 -8.27
C SER A 91 -11.06 -5.92 -7.74
N THR A 92 -10.35 -6.65 -8.61
CA THR A 92 -9.63 -7.87 -8.21
C THR A 92 -8.53 -7.58 -7.18
N LEU A 93 -7.75 -6.53 -7.37
CA LEU A 93 -6.68 -6.16 -6.45
C LEU A 93 -7.24 -5.69 -5.09
N ALA A 94 -8.38 -4.99 -5.09
CA ALA A 94 -9.07 -4.59 -3.87
C ALA A 94 -9.53 -5.80 -3.05
N GLU A 95 -10.07 -6.84 -3.68
CA GLU A 95 -10.44 -8.11 -3.02
C GLU A 95 -9.22 -8.79 -2.38
N LEU A 96 -8.04 -8.63 -2.96
CA LEU A 96 -6.77 -9.14 -2.43
C LEU A 96 -6.12 -8.22 -1.39
N GLY A 97 -6.75 -7.08 -1.06
CA GLY A 97 -6.21 -6.09 -0.13
C GLY A 97 -4.99 -5.35 -0.68
N LEU A 98 -4.83 -5.27 -2.01
CA LEU A 98 -3.73 -4.59 -2.68
C LEU A 98 -4.16 -3.22 -3.19
N GLY A 99 -3.26 -2.24 -3.09
CA GLY A 99 -3.44 -0.92 -3.66
C GLY A 99 -3.00 -0.84 -5.12
N VAL A 100 -3.51 0.16 -5.85
CA VAL A 100 -3.13 0.42 -7.24
C VAL A 100 -2.49 1.79 -7.36
N LEU A 101 -1.37 1.87 -8.04
CA LEU A 101 -0.68 3.10 -8.39
C LEU A 101 -0.69 3.26 -9.92
N LEU A 102 -1.38 4.29 -10.42
CA LEU A 102 -1.40 4.60 -11.84
C LEU A 102 -0.22 5.50 -12.19
N LEU A 103 0.58 5.06 -13.15
CA LEU A 103 1.72 5.81 -13.64
C LEU A 103 1.57 6.07 -15.14
N PRO A 104 1.71 7.32 -15.60
CA PRO A 104 1.75 7.60 -17.02
C PRO A 104 3.05 7.05 -17.64
N ALA A 105 2.99 6.50 -18.83
CA ALA A 105 4.20 6.14 -19.57
C ALA A 105 5.07 7.39 -19.80
N SER A 106 6.38 7.20 -19.68
CA SER A 106 7.31 8.28 -20.00
C SER A 106 7.33 8.55 -21.49
N ARG A 107 7.22 9.84 -21.84
CA ARG A 107 7.46 10.32 -23.23
C ARG A 107 8.94 10.64 -23.48
N GLU A 108 9.74 10.59 -22.43
CA GLU A 108 11.17 10.87 -22.54
C GLU A 108 11.90 9.65 -23.12
N THR A 109 12.88 9.94 -23.96
CA THR A 109 13.77 8.89 -24.47
C THR A 109 14.55 8.31 -23.30
N PRO A 110 14.42 7.01 -23.02
CA PRO A 110 15.13 6.42 -21.89
C PRO A 110 16.65 6.52 -22.11
N PRO A 111 17.42 6.64 -21.03
CA PRO A 111 18.87 6.58 -21.13
C PRO A 111 19.32 5.23 -21.70
N PRO A 112 20.49 5.16 -22.35
CA PRO A 112 20.99 3.92 -22.95
C PRO A 112 21.00 2.78 -21.94
N GLY A 113 20.33 1.67 -22.26
CA GLY A 113 20.23 0.49 -21.40
C GLY A 113 19.03 0.45 -20.44
N ALA A 114 18.23 1.50 -20.36
CA ALA A 114 16.99 1.46 -19.62
C ALA A 114 15.83 0.87 -20.47
N PRO A 115 14.91 0.12 -19.86
CA PRO A 115 13.75 -0.39 -20.58
C PRO A 115 12.86 0.76 -21.07
N THR A 116 12.48 0.69 -22.34
CA THR A 116 11.66 1.70 -23.01
C THR A 116 10.26 1.76 -22.37
N GLY A 117 9.76 2.95 -22.10
CA GLY A 117 8.39 3.18 -21.64
C GLY A 117 8.20 3.13 -20.13
N ILE A 118 9.22 2.80 -19.34
CA ILE A 118 9.15 2.84 -17.88
C ILE A 118 9.51 4.25 -17.41
N PRO A 119 8.58 4.97 -16.73
CA PRO A 119 8.88 6.29 -16.21
C PRO A 119 9.90 6.21 -15.06
N PRO A 120 10.76 7.22 -14.88
CA PRO A 120 11.72 7.27 -13.77
C PRO A 120 11.08 7.08 -12.40
N LEU A 121 9.84 7.54 -12.22
CA LEU A 121 9.04 7.34 -11.01
C LEU A 121 8.77 5.86 -10.71
N ALA A 122 8.69 5.00 -11.72
CA ALA A 122 8.47 3.57 -11.51
C ALA A 122 9.66 2.89 -10.82
N ALA A 123 10.87 3.40 -11.04
CA ALA A 123 12.08 2.89 -10.39
C ALA A 123 12.20 3.29 -8.91
N THR A 124 11.54 4.37 -8.51
CA THR A 124 11.58 4.92 -7.14
C THR A 124 10.28 4.73 -6.36
N ALA A 125 9.19 4.41 -7.05
CA ALA A 125 7.91 4.15 -6.40
C ALA A 125 7.95 2.81 -5.65
N ALA A 126 7.43 2.82 -4.43
CA ALA A 126 7.28 1.60 -3.64
C ALA A 126 6.11 0.77 -4.21
N MET A 127 6.42 -0.14 -5.14
CA MET A 127 5.47 -1.09 -5.71
C MET A 127 6.10 -2.48 -5.80
N ASP A 128 5.31 -3.52 -5.69
CA ASP A 128 5.77 -4.91 -5.73
C ASP A 128 5.83 -5.45 -7.16
N VAL A 129 4.93 -5.00 -8.01
CA VAL A 129 4.76 -5.43 -9.41
C VAL A 129 4.30 -4.24 -10.24
N ALA A 130 4.71 -4.20 -11.50
CA ALA A 130 4.19 -3.26 -12.49
C ALA A 130 3.51 -4.01 -13.64
N VAL A 131 2.32 -3.55 -14.03
CA VAL A 131 1.56 -4.04 -15.19
C VAL A 131 1.55 -2.95 -16.26
N LEU A 132 1.87 -3.31 -17.50
CA LEU A 132 1.81 -2.39 -18.63
C LEU A 132 0.49 -2.58 -19.38
N LEU A 133 -0.27 -1.51 -19.54
CA LEU A 133 -1.44 -1.46 -20.40
C LEU A 133 -1.12 -0.62 -21.63
N TRP A 134 -1.14 -1.25 -22.79
CA TRP A 134 -1.00 -0.60 -24.08
C TRP A 134 -2.36 -0.44 -24.73
N GLY A 135 -2.69 0.76 -25.16
CA GLY A 135 -3.88 1.10 -25.94
C GLY A 135 -3.51 1.99 -27.12
#